data_7a15c6b007259e6d38dba508161d58fa
#
_entry.id   7a15c6b007259e6d38dba508161d58fa
#
_cell.length_a   1.000
_cell.length_b   1.000
_cell.length_c   1.000
_cell.angle_alpha   90.00
_cell.angle_beta   90.00
_cell.angle_gamma   90.00
#
_symmetry.space_group_name_H-M   'P 1'
#
loop_
_entity.id
_entity.type
_entity.pdbx_description
1 polymer ?
#
loop_
_entity_poly.entity_id
_entity_poly.type
_entity_poly.pdbx_seq_one_letter_code
_entity_poly.pdbx_strand_id
1 'polypeptide(L)'
;MNRRHLLQCAIALTFGLACGSDTATAPVVVTSVAGTWKLTAVNSKPLPFVVSASDPKLEVLDKQYVIAAGGTFTTSYSQRSTELDGTVSTNTANDAGTYLLADNTVTFTYRSDGSIVVATVTPSTMTISAGATQEFTKQ
;
A
#
# COMPACT_ATOMS: atom_id res chain seq x y z
N MET A 1 -84.32 -18.34 -16.80
CA MET A 1 -84.34 -16.87 -16.87
C MET A 1 -83.44 -16.30 -15.79
N ASN A 2 -82.63 -15.35 -16.14
CA ASN A 2 -81.77 -14.41 -15.43
C ASN A 2 -80.26 -14.64 -15.54
N ARG A 3 -79.72 -13.92 -16.51
CA ARG A 3 -78.32 -13.62 -16.71
C ARG A 3 -77.86 -12.62 -15.63
N ARG A 4 -76.74 -12.89 -15.00
CA ARG A 4 -75.99 -11.86 -14.26
C ARG A 4 -74.54 -11.92 -14.69
N HIS A 5 -74.13 -10.87 -15.37
CA HIS A 5 -72.77 -10.57 -15.79
C HIS A 5 -71.90 -10.31 -14.58
N LEU A 6 -70.82 -11.09 -14.40
CA LEU A 6 -69.75 -10.80 -13.46
C LEU A 6 -68.59 -10.23 -14.24
N LEU A 7 -68.36 -8.96 -13.97
CA LEU A 7 -67.25 -8.17 -14.48
C LEU A 7 -65.99 -8.56 -13.73
N GLN A 8 -65.06 -9.26 -14.38
CA GLN A 8 -63.75 -9.55 -13.78
C GLN A 8 -62.80 -8.42 -14.07
N CYS A 9 -62.45 -7.61 -13.03
CA CYS A 9 -61.35 -6.69 -13.06
C CYS A 9 -60.02 -7.46 -12.87
N ALA A 10 -59.25 -7.60 -13.95
CA ALA A 10 -57.88 -8.09 -13.90
C ALA A 10 -56.97 -6.96 -13.51
N ILE A 11 -56.47 -6.98 -12.27
CA ILE A 11 -55.38 -6.10 -11.81
C ILE A 11 -54.05 -6.76 -12.21
N ALA A 12 -53.40 -6.23 -13.22
CA ALA A 12 -52.05 -6.62 -13.61
C ALA A 12 -51.05 -5.92 -12.67
N LEU A 13 -50.50 -6.66 -11.70
CA LEU A 13 -49.34 -6.22 -10.92
C LEU A 13 -48.09 -6.39 -11.79
N THR A 14 -47.58 -5.31 -12.34
CA THR A 14 -46.24 -5.26 -12.92
C THR A 14 -45.18 -5.17 -11.82
N PHE A 15 -44.58 -6.31 -11.48
CA PHE A 15 -43.36 -6.32 -10.68
C PHE A 15 -42.20 -5.85 -11.55
N GLY A 16 -41.81 -4.58 -11.36
CA GLY A 16 -40.55 -4.08 -11.90
C GLY A 16 -39.37 -4.76 -11.18
N LEU A 17 -38.70 -5.71 -11.85
CA LEU A 17 -37.39 -6.19 -11.45
C LEU A 17 -36.37 -5.07 -11.70
N ALA A 18 -36.09 -4.28 -10.66
CA ALA A 18 -34.90 -3.46 -10.64
C ALA A 18 -33.69 -4.39 -10.46
N CYS A 19 -33.11 -4.88 -11.55
CA CYS A 19 -31.77 -5.44 -11.54
C CYS A 19 -30.81 -4.28 -11.28
N GLY A 20 -30.46 -4.07 -10.02
CA GLY A 20 -29.28 -3.33 -9.65
C GLY A 20 -28.06 -4.09 -10.16
N SER A 21 -27.48 -3.62 -11.26
CA SER A 21 -26.18 -4.12 -11.72
C SER A 21 -25.12 -3.62 -10.73
N ASP A 22 -24.89 -4.34 -9.65
CA ASP A 22 -23.66 -4.21 -8.90
C ASP A 22 -22.53 -4.66 -9.84
N THR A 23 -21.94 -3.68 -10.51
CA THR A 23 -20.73 -3.89 -11.29
C THR A 23 -19.63 -4.16 -10.28
N ALA A 24 -19.44 -5.41 -9.90
CA ALA A 24 -18.30 -5.82 -9.10
C ALA A 24 -17.04 -5.40 -9.86
N THR A 25 -16.38 -4.34 -9.39
CA THR A 25 -15.10 -3.91 -9.95
C THR A 25 -14.12 -5.06 -9.76
N ALA A 26 -13.67 -5.65 -10.86
CA ALA A 26 -12.67 -6.72 -10.82
C ALA A 26 -11.43 -6.22 -10.03
N PRO A 27 -10.83 -7.07 -9.19
CA PRO A 27 -9.64 -6.69 -8.44
C PRO A 27 -8.53 -6.28 -9.41
N VAL A 28 -7.93 -5.11 -9.17
CA VAL A 28 -6.80 -4.63 -9.97
C VAL A 28 -5.58 -5.45 -9.60
N VAL A 29 -5.06 -6.24 -10.56
CA VAL A 29 -3.81 -6.97 -10.40
C VAL A 29 -2.65 -6.10 -10.87
N VAL A 30 -1.66 -5.92 -10.01
CA VAL A 30 -0.43 -5.17 -10.33
C VAL A 30 0.49 -6.06 -11.17
N THR A 31 0.74 -5.67 -12.42
CA THR A 31 1.61 -6.42 -13.34
C THR A 31 3.06 -5.99 -13.31
N SER A 32 3.37 -4.83 -12.74
CA SER A 32 4.74 -4.33 -12.59
C SER A 32 4.85 -3.37 -11.41
N VAL A 33 5.88 -3.56 -10.61
CA VAL A 33 6.26 -2.66 -9.51
C VAL A 33 7.47 -1.80 -9.85
N ALA A 34 8.03 -1.93 -11.05
CA ALA A 34 9.19 -1.15 -11.47
C ALA A 34 8.93 0.36 -11.36
N GLY A 35 9.95 1.09 -10.89
CA GLY A 35 9.90 2.53 -10.65
C GLY A 35 10.48 2.93 -9.30
N THR A 36 10.34 4.20 -8.98
CA THR A 36 10.78 4.78 -7.70
C THR A 36 9.61 4.88 -6.74
N TRP A 37 9.80 4.41 -5.52
CA TRP A 37 8.82 4.42 -4.46
C TRP A 37 9.37 5.18 -3.27
N LYS A 38 8.72 6.27 -2.88
CA LYS A 38 9.14 7.11 -1.74
C LYS A 38 8.25 6.89 -0.54
N LEU A 39 8.87 6.76 0.64
CA LEU A 39 8.17 6.74 1.93
C LEU A 39 7.43 8.06 2.14
N THR A 40 6.15 7.98 2.44
CA THR A 40 5.29 9.13 2.69
C THR A 40 4.78 9.18 4.13
N ALA A 41 4.61 8.00 4.76
CA ALA A 41 4.16 7.93 6.15
C ALA A 41 4.71 6.68 6.86
N VAL A 42 4.82 6.77 8.18
CA VAL A 42 5.08 5.64 9.09
C VAL A 42 4.01 5.65 10.17
N ASN A 43 3.28 4.52 10.31
CA ASN A 43 2.13 4.40 11.21
C ASN A 43 1.12 5.54 10.98
N SER A 44 0.83 5.85 9.70
CA SER A 44 -0.06 6.93 9.23
C SER A 44 0.35 8.33 9.67
N LYS A 45 1.62 8.53 10.09
CA LYS A 45 2.18 9.83 10.43
C LYS A 45 3.19 10.26 9.36
N PRO A 46 3.18 11.56 8.96
CA PRO A 46 4.11 12.06 7.95
C PRO A 46 5.56 12.06 8.44
N LEU A 47 6.48 12.22 7.51
CA LEU A 47 7.90 12.44 7.80
C LEU A 47 8.18 13.91 8.19
N PRO A 48 9.19 14.16 9.06
CA PRO A 48 10.04 13.21 9.78
C PRO A 48 9.27 12.41 10.82
N PHE A 49 9.51 11.09 10.88
CA PHE A 49 8.86 10.22 11.85
C PHE A 49 9.77 9.94 13.03
N VAL A 50 9.32 10.21 14.25
CA VAL A 50 10.08 9.96 15.49
C VAL A 50 9.99 8.47 15.83
N VAL A 51 11.14 7.78 15.75
CA VAL A 51 11.30 6.36 16.12
C VAL A 51 11.55 6.24 17.62
N SER A 52 12.41 7.11 18.16
CA SER A 52 12.71 7.21 19.58
C SER A 52 12.71 8.68 20.00
N ALA A 53 11.99 9.00 21.06
CA ALA A 53 12.00 10.33 21.68
C ALA A 53 13.05 10.43 22.81
N SER A 54 13.65 9.30 23.20
CA SER A 54 14.72 9.22 24.20
C SER A 54 16.05 9.68 23.61
N ASP A 55 17.04 9.87 24.47
CA ASP A 55 18.40 10.21 24.07
C ASP A 55 19.17 8.98 23.54
N PRO A 56 19.69 9.04 22.31
CA PRO A 56 19.45 10.08 21.32
C PRO A 56 18.02 10.02 20.74
N LYS A 57 17.45 11.18 20.45
CA LYS A 57 16.19 11.24 19.67
C LYS A 57 16.48 10.79 18.25
N LEU A 58 15.73 9.80 17.76
CA LEU A 58 15.89 9.25 16.42
C LEU A 58 14.68 9.55 15.54
N GLU A 59 14.94 10.05 14.34
CA GLU A 59 13.90 10.40 13.36
C GLU A 59 14.22 9.83 11.98
N VAL A 60 13.22 9.18 11.36
CA VAL A 60 13.27 8.81 9.94
C VAL A 60 13.00 10.05 9.10
N LEU A 61 13.93 10.39 8.23
CA LEU A 61 13.81 11.54 7.33
C LEU A 61 13.29 11.14 5.95
N ASP A 62 13.78 10.02 5.41
CA ASP A 62 13.44 9.53 4.08
C ASP A 62 13.73 8.04 3.97
N LYS A 63 12.98 7.37 3.10
CA LYS A 63 13.29 6.02 2.62
C LYS A 63 12.76 5.88 1.20
N GLN A 64 13.57 5.26 0.35
CA GLN A 64 13.23 5.09 -1.06
C GLN A 64 13.59 3.68 -1.51
N TYR A 65 12.75 3.11 -2.38
CA TYR A 65 13.06 1.95 -3.19
C TYR A 65 13.13 2.36 -4.66
N VAL A 66 14.13 1.90 -5.36
CA VAL A 66 14.21 1.95 -6.83
C VAL A 66 14.16 0.51 -7.32
N ILE A 67 13.06 0.15 -7.95
CA ILE A 67 12.75 -1.21 -8.37
C ILE A 67 12.93 -1.31 -9.88
N ALA A 68 13.83 -2.18 -10.32
CA ALA A 68 14.08 -2.44 -11.73
C ALA A 68 13.17 -3.55 -12.27
N ALA A 69 12.78 -3.49 -13.54
CA ALA A 69 11.94 -4.51 -14.17
C ALA A 69 12.58 -5.92 -14.19
N GLY A 70 13.91 -6.01 -14.02
CA GLY A 70 14.67 -7.27 -14.04
C GLY A 70 14.70 -8.05 -12.71
N GLY A 71 13.83 -7.74 -11.74
CA GLY A 71 13.77 -8.51 -10.48
C GLY A 71 14.76 -8.05 -9.40
N THR A 72 15.38 -6.89 -9.57
CA THR A 72 16.31 -6.29 -8.60
C THR A 72 15.79 -4.98 -8.05
N PHE A 73 16.26 -4.60 -6.86
CA PHE A 73 15.98 -3.30 -6.27
C PHE A 73 17.21 -2.72 -5.57
N THR A 74 17.20 -1.41 -5.38
CA THR A 74 18.05 -0.69 -4.43
C THR A 74 17.16 0.07 -3.47
N THR A 75 17.62 0.27 -2.24
CA THR A 75 16.93 1.11 -1.25
C THR A 75 17.93 2.03 -0.58
N SER A 76 17.47 3.23 -0.24
CA SER A 76 18.17 4.18 0.61
C SER A 76 17.29 4.55 1.79
N TYR A 77 17.89 4.81 2.93
CA TYR A 77 17.25 5.17 4.17
C TYR A 77 18.05 6.24 4.88
N SER A 78 17.42 7.36 5.24
CA SER A 78 18.05 8.46 5.97
C SER A 78 17.41 8.64 7.33
N GLN A 79 18.27 8.74 8.35
CA GLN A 79 17.88 8.91 9.74
C GLN A 79 18.67 10.06 10.37
N ARG A 80 18.01 10.84 11.23
CA ARG A 80 18.60 11.88 12.04
C ARG A 80 18.65 11.43 13.49
N SER A 81 19.81 11.64 14.14
CA SER A 81 20.01 11.52 15.58
C SER A 81 20.22 12.91 16.18
N THR A 82 19.59 13.16 17.32
CA THR A 82 19.80 14.39 18.11
C THR A 82 20.12 13.97 19.53
N GLU A 83 21.35 14.30 19.99
CA GLU A 83 21.85 14.02 21.33
C GLU A 83 21.32 15.05 22.33
N LEU A 84 21.41 14.75 23.63
CA LEU A 84 21.03 15.65 24.73
C LEU A 84 21.73 17.00 24.71
N ASP A 85 22.99 17.04 24.25
CA ASP A 85 23.77 18.27 24.13
C ASP A 85 23.38 19.14 22.92
N GLY A 86 22.39 18.67 22.15
CA GLY A 86 21.91 19.33 20.91
C GLY A 86 22.71 18.96 19.66
N THR A 87 23.70 18.09 19.75
CA THR A 87 24.47 17.62 18.61
C THR A 87 23.55 16.85 17.68
N VAL A 88 23.54 17.23 16.39
CA VAL A 88 22.71 16.60 15.34
C VAL A 88 23.61 15.89 14.36
N SER A 89 23.30 14.63 14.07
CA SER A 89 23.92 13.85 13.02
C SER A 89 22.87 13.24 12.08
N THR A 90 23.23 13.11 10.81
CA THR A 90 22.39 12.42 9.82
C THR A 90 23.18 11.29 9.22
N ASN A 91 22.59 10.10 9.20
CA ASN A 91 23.17 8.92 8.61
C ASN A 91 22.26 8.43 7.46
N THR A 92 22.90 8.01 6.36
CA THR A 92 22.22 7.39 5.23
C THR A 92 22.78 5.99 5.00
N ALA A 93 21.90 5.00 5.01
CA ALA A 93 22.22 3.62 4.68
C ALA A 93 21.65 3.27 3.32
N ASN A 94 22.37 2.43 2.57
CA ASN A 94 21.92 1.91 1.29
C ASN A 94 22.01 0.39 1.30
N ASP A 95 21.06 -0.25 0.62
CA ASP A 95 21.07 -1.69 0.40
C ASP A 95 20.51 -2.03 -0.98
N ALA A 96 20.64 -3.26 -1.37
CA ALA A 96 20.16 -3.78 -2.63
C ALA A 96 19.72 -5.24 -2.47
N GLY A 97 18.96 -5.75 -3.43
CA GLY A 97 18.55 -7.14 -3.41
C GLY A 97 17.76 -7.54 -4.63
N THR A 98 17.04 -8.63 -4.47
CA THR A 98 16.11 -9.16 -5.47
C THR A 98 14.69 -9.11 -4.95
N TYR A 99 13.72 -9.08 -5.87
CA TYR A 99 12.32 -9.16 -5.49
C TYR A 99 11.56 -10.16 -6.36
N LEU A 100 10.45 -10.64 -5.81
CA LEU A 100 9.43 -11.41 -6.53
C LEU A 100 8.09 -10.68 -6.37
N LEU A 101 7.35 -10.54 -7.47
CA LEU A 101 5.97 -10.05 -7.48
C LEU A 101 5.04 -11.25 -7.74
N ALA A 102 4.11 -11.46 -6.84
CA ALA A 102 3.03 -12.44 -6.98
C ALA A 102 1.71 -11.74 -6.65
N ASP A 103 0.83 -11.64 -7.62
CA ASP A 103 -0.41 -10.86 -7.52
C ASP A 103 -0.12 -9.41 -7.08
N ASN A 104 -0.62 -9.01 -5.92
CA ASN A 104 -0.40 -7.69 -5.33
C ASN A 104 0.60 -7.73 -4.16
N THR A 105 1.45 -8.76 -4.10
CA THR A 105 2.43 -8.95 -3.04
C THR A 105 3.84 -8.94 -3.63
N VAL A 106 4.71 -8.09 -3.07
CA VAL A 106 6.14 -8.05 -3.39
C VAL A 106 6.92 -8.63 -2.22
N THR A 107 7.78 -9.59 -2.51
CA THR A 107 8.73 -10.15 -1.54
C THR A 107 10.12 -9.67 -1.88
N PHE A 108 10.71 -8.83 -1.04
CA PHE A 108 12.08 -8.34 -1.16
C PHE A 108 13.03 -9.24 -0.39
N THR A 109 14.16 -9.63 -1.00
CA THR A 109 15.27 -10.32 -0.33
C THR A 109 16.51 -9.45 -0.38
N TYR A 110 16.95 -8.99 0.78
CA TYR A 110 18.09 -8.08 0.93
C TYR A 110 19.41 -8.83 0.75
N ARG A 111 20.38 -8.16 0.12
CA ARG A 111 21.70 -8.76 -0.14
C ARG A 111 22.61 -8.71 1.08
N SER A 112 22.46 -7.71 1.93
CA SER A 112 23.34 -7.46 3.07
C SER A 112 23.30 -8.60 4.11
N ASP A 113 22.10 -9.12 4.38
CA ASP A 113 21.87 -10.09 5.46
C ASP A 113 20.92 -11.24 5.09
N GLY A 114 20.39 -11.26 3.86
CA GLY A 114 19.39 -12.22 3.41
C GLY A 114 18.01 -12.03 4.02
N SER A 115 17.75 -10.93 4.69
CA SER A 115 16.43 -10.65 5.30
C SER A 115 15.34 -10.54 4.23
N ILE A 116 14.13 -10.94 4.62
CA ILE A 116 12.97 -10.94 3.75
C ILE A 116 11.96 -9.92 4.28
N VAL A 117 11.52 -9.04 3.38
CA VAL A 117 10.47 -8.06 3.66
C VAL A 117 9.34 -8.23 2.66
N VAL A 118 8.12 -8.27 3.16
CA VAL A 118 6.91 -8.43 2.33
C VAL A 118 6.14 -7.12 2.31
N ALA A 119 5.72 -6.72 1.11
CA ALA A 119 4.91 -5.53 0.86
C ALA A 119 3.64 -5.89 0.10
N THR A 120 2.55 -5.20 0.41
CA THR A 120 1.35 -5.18 -0.42
C THR A 120 1.39 -3.98 -1.34
N VAL A 121 1.02 -4.16 -2.61
CA VAL A 121 1.11 -3.09 -3.62
C VAL A 121 -0.22 -2.87 -4.34
N THR A 122 -0.43 -1.63 -4.71
CA THR A 122 -1.41 -1.17 -5.70
C THR A 122 -0.66 -0.51 -6.85
N PRO A 123 -1.28 -0.04 -7.91
CA PRO A 123 -0.57 0.68 -8.99
C PRO A 123 0.23 1.91 -8.52
N SER A 124 -0.16 2.55 -7.42
CA SER A 124 0.43 3.81 -6.94
C SER A 124 0.93 3.78 -5.49
N THR A 125 0.57 2.78 -4.70
CA THR A 125 0.96 2.68 -3.29
C THR A 125 1.61 1.35 -2.97
N MET A 126 2.54 1.34 -2.02
CA MET A 126 3.16 0.15 -1.46
C MET A 126 3.17 0.26 0.06
N THR A 127 2.75 -0.79 0.74
CA THR A 127 2.68 -0.85 2.20
C THR A 127 3.54 -2.00 2.71
N ILE A 128 4.46 -1.70 3.62
CA ILE A 128 5.29 -2.67 4.35
C ILE A 128 4.89 -2.65 5.81
N SER A 129 4.54 -3.82 6.36
CA SER A 129 4.18 -3.99 7.77
C SER A 129 5.21 -4.89 8.47
N ALA A 130 6.32 -4.31 8.92
CA ALA A 130 7.40 -5.00 9.60
C ALA A 130 7.74 -4.23 10.88
N GLY A 131 7.03 -4.51 11.98
CA GLY A 131 7.11 -3.78 13.24
C GLY A 131 6.39 -2.44 13.23
N ALA A 132 6.60 -1.63 12.20
CA ALA A 132 5.85 -0.41 11.90
C ALA A 132 5.27 -0.48 10.48
N THR A 133 4.11 0.11 10.27
CA THR A 133 3.53 0.23 8.93
C THR A 133 4.19 1.40 8.18
N GLN A 134 4.84 1.10 7.07
CA GLN A 134 5.48 2.06 6.18
C GLN A 134 4.66 2.18 4.90
N GLU A 135 4.29 3.39 4.53
CA GLU A 135 3.49 3.69 3.35
C GLU A 135 4.33 4.44 2.33
N PHE A 136 4.39 3.90 1.11
CA PHE A 136 5.16 4.46 0.00
C PHE A 136 4.23 4.85 -1.14
N THR A 137 4.61 5.90 -1.85
CA THR A 137 3.94 6.34 -3.09
C THR A 137 4.89 6.22 -4.25
N LYS A 138 4.38 5.71 -5.37
CA LYS A 138 5.10 5.63 -6.64
C LYS A 138 5.28 7.04 -7.23
N GLN A 139 6.50 7.34 -7.69
CA GLN A 139 6.86 8.62 -8.31
C GLN A 139 6.69 8.58 -9.84
#